data_deda6563812aa593037215b071fb5c59
#
_entry.id   deda6563812aa593037215b071fb5c59
#
_cell.length_a   1.000
_cell.length_b   1.000
_cell.length_c   1.000
_cell.angle_alpha   90.00
_cell.angle_beta   90.00
_cell.angle_gamma   90.00
#
_symmetry.space_group_name_H-M   'P 1'
#
loop_
_entity.id
_entity.type
_entity.pdbx_description
1 polymer ?
#
loop_
_entity_poly.entity_id
_entity_poly.type
_entity_poly.pdbx_seq_one_letter_code
_entity_poly.pdbx_strand_id
1 'polypeptide(L)'
;MTFEQIRAKYLKSHEEYNLRPETAWIDPFRVFGPIYYVGDKKVCVHLVDTGDGLLLIDAGFPHTVHMLTESIYRLGFDPKDIRMILHTHGHFDHFGASESFRRLYGCSLALSRTDAEWLEKEPGIGLTAMCDVVSPLCRVPSFDRLIEDGENITMGNITVECLPIPGHTPGAMAFFMDVSDGERTLRAGLFGGAGKGSLSVAELTMFNEPMSLRDDMLRSLDTMAEKHVDVMLGNHPANNDTLGRRERQLAGEKDAFVDPEAWPAFLKKTRAEFEKYYLEDPSV
;
A
#
# COMPACT_ATOMS: atom_id res chain seq x y z
N MET A 1 18.09 17.45 7.62
CA MET A 1 18.94 16.24 7.36
C MET A 1 19.27 16.17 5.88
N THR A 2 20.47 15.69 5.51
CA THR A 2 20.78 15.42 4.10
C THR A 2 20.14 14.07 3.68
N PHE A 3 19.99 13.84 2.37
CA PHE A 3 19.51 12.54 1.86
C PHE A 3 20.35 11.35 2.38
N GLU A 4 21.67 11.50 2.40
CA GLU A 4 22.57 10.47 2.95
C GLU A 4 22.32 10.16 4.43
N GLN A 5 21.95 11.16 5.22
CA GLN A 5 21.59 10.98 6.64
C GLN A 5 20.24 10.25 6.78
N ILE A 6 19.26 10.58 5.92
CA ILE A 6 17.95 9.89 5.87
C ILE A 6 18.16 8.44 5.48
N ARG A 7 18.93 8.20 4.41
CA ARG A 7 19.29 6.86 3.92
C ARG A 7 19.98 6.01 5.00
N ALA A 8 21.00 6.57 5.66
CA ALA A 8 21.71 5.86 6.73
C ALA A 8 20.79 5.51 7.91
N LYS A 9 19.89 6.41 8.30
CA LYS A 9 18.89 6.17 9.34
C LYS A 9 17.91 5.06 8.94
N TYR A 10 17.42 5.11 7.71
CA TYR A 10 16.53 4.07 7.16
C TYR A 10 17.22 2.69 7.21
N LEU A 11 18.43 2.57 6.65
CA LEU A 11 19.18 1.33 6.62
C LEU A 11 19.39 0.74 8.00
N LYS A 12 19.78 1.59 8.97
CA LYS A 12 19.99 1.16 10.35
C LYS A 12 18.69 0.66 11.00
N SER A 13 17.57 1.34 10.75
CA SER A 13 16.28 0.97 11.33
C SER A 13 15.66 -0.28 10.70
N HIS A 14 16.09 -0.66 9.49
CA HIS A 14 15.59 -1.81 8.74
C HIS A 14 16.65 -2.90 8.55
N GLU A 15 17.80 -2.80 9.21
CA GLU A 15 18.94 -3.72 8.98
C GLU A 15 18.54 -5.19 9.13
N GLU A 16 17.88 -5.55 10.22
CA GLU A 16 17.45 -6.94 10.45
C GLU A 16 16.47 -7.40 9.37
N TYR A 17 15.48 -6.57 9.04
CA TYR A 17 14.48 -6.88 8.03
C TYR A 17 15.09 -6.98 6.62
N ASN A 18 16.02 -6.08 6.26
CA ASN A 18 16.70 -6.13 4.97
C ASN A 18 17.59 -7.36 4.79
N LEU A 19 18.23 -7.82 5.88
CA LEU A 19 19.11 -8.99 5.86
C LEU A 19 18.36 -10.32 6.08
N ARG A 20 17.25 -10.28 6.81
CA ARG A 20 16.46 -11.43 7.24
C ARG A 20 14.97 -11.13 7.20
N PRO A 21 14.41 -10.92 5.99
CA PRO A 21 13.00 -10.54 5.83
C PRO A 21 12.03 -11.59 6.41
N GLU A 22 12.44 -12.86 6.49
CA GLU A 22 11.66 -13.93 7.10
C GLU A 22 11.31 -13.69 8.58
N THR A 23 11.99 -12.78 9.28
CA THR A 23 11.64 -12.37 10.65
C THR A 23 10.32 -11.61 10.71
N ALA A 24 9.92 -11.01 9.59
CA ALA A 24 8.64 -10.35 9.42
C ALA A 24 7.54 -11.26 8.85
N TRP A 25 7.82 -12.56 8.65
CA TRP A 25 6.83 -13.50 8.12
C TRP A 25 5.54 -13.54 8.95
N ILE A 26 4.42 -13.63 8.25
CA ILE A 26 3.10 -13.96 8.79
C ILE A 26 2.44 -14.95 7.83
N ASP A 27 1.83 -16.01 8.35
CA ASP A 27 1.09 -16.93 7.50
C ASP A 27 -0.07 -16.19 6.81
N PRO A 28 -0.24 -16.36 5.49
CA PRO A 28 -1.28 -15.68 4.75
C PRO A 28 -2.66 -16.15 5.21
N PHE A 29 -3.67 -15.31 5.07
CA PHE A 29 -5.01 -15.60 5.54
C PHE A 29 -6.08 -14.86 4.73
N ARG A 30 -7.30 -15.40 4.78
CA ARG A 30 -8.47 -14.70 4.23
C ARG A 30 -8.87 -13.54 5.15
N VAL A 31 -9.06 -12.36 4.57
CA VAL A 31 -9.56 -11.17 5.27
C VAL A 31 -11.09 -11.20 5.28
N PHE A 32 -11.71 -11.16 4.10
CA PHE A 32 -13.16 -11.27 3.92
C PHE A 32 -13.47 -11.63 2.45
N GLY A 33 -14.46 -12.51 2.23
CA GLY A 33 -14.88 -12.90 0.89
C GLY A 33 -13.70 -13.30 0.00
N PRO A 34 -13.47 -12.63 -1.15
CA PRO A 34 -12.38 -12.94 -2.07
C PRO A 34 -11.06 -12.24 -1.70
N ILE A 35 -10.97 -11.50 -0.60
CA ILE A 35 -9.77 -10.76 -0.20
C ILE A 35 -8.91 -11.58 0.77
N TYR A 36 -7.62 -11.68 0.45
CA TYR A 36 -6.61 -12.36 1.25
C TYR A 36 -5.46 -11.42 1.59
N TYR A 37 -4.86 -11.60 2.77
CA TYR A 37 -3.62 -10.97 3.17
C TYR A 37 -2.45 -11.86 2.77
N VAL A 38 -1.50 -11.32 2.01
CA VAL A 38 -0.30 -12.02 1.54
C VAL A 38 0.99 -11.23 1.82
N GLY A 39 0.88 -10.08 2.49
CA GLY A 39 2.00 -9.25 2.93
C GLY A 39 2.74 -9.82 4.14
N ASP A 40 3.51 -8.98 4.80
CA ASP A 40 4.26 -9.32 5.99
C ASP A 40 3.94 -8.39 7.19
N LYS A 41 4.73 -8.42 8.27
CA LYS A 41 4.51 -7.55 9.44
C LYS A 41 4.89 -6.08 9.21
N LYS A 42 5.43 -5.71 8.04
CA LYS A 42 5.89 -4.37 7.71
C LYS A 42 4.97 -3.67 6.71
N VAL A 43 4.62 -4.36 5.62
CA VAL A 43 3.79 -3.83 4.53
C VAL A 43 2.65 -4.78 4.22
N CYS A 44 1.46 -4.22 4.07
CA CYS A 44 0.31 -5.00 3.63
C CYS A 44 0.37 -5.20 2.11
N VAL A 45 0.07 -6.42 1.71
CA VAL A 45 -0.20 -6.78 0.32
C VAL A 45 -1.50 -7.58 0.33
N HIS A 46 -2.45 -7.21 -0.52
CA HIS A 46 -3.74 -7.89 -0.58
C HIS A 46 -3.92 -8.59 -1.92
N LEU A 47 -4.28 -9.86 -1.87
CA LEU A 47 -4.65 -10.66 -3.03
C LEU A 47 -6.18 -10.70 -3.12
N VAL A 48 -6.73 -10.44 -4.30
CA VAL A 48 -8.16 -10.47 -4.56
C VAL A 48 -8.45 -11.49 -5.66
N ASP A 49 -9.22 -12.51 -5.32
CA ASP A 49 -9.75 -13.48 -6.32
C ASP A 49 -10.95 -12.84 -7.02
N THR A 50 -10.77 -12.51 -8.31
CA THR A 50 -11.80 -11.81 -9.09
C THR A 50 -12.75 -12.75 -9.82
N GLY A 51 -12.51 -14.07 -9.74
CA GLY A 51 -13.23 -15.06 -10.54
C GLY A 51 -12.76 -15.15 -12.00
N ASP A 52 -11.91 -14.21 -12.47
CA ASP A 52 -11.26 -14.22 -13.78
C ASP A 52 -9.78 -13.83 -13.63
N GLY A 53 -9.07 -14.57 -12.79
CA GLY A 53 -7.71 -14.31 -12.38
C GLY A 53 -7.59 -13.54 -11.07
N LEU A 54 -6.37 -13.21 -10.70
CA LEU A 54 -6.02 -12.59 -9.42
C LEU A 54 -5.60 -11.13 -9.62
N LEU A 55 -6.09 -10.25 -8.76
CA LEU A 55 -5.62 -8.87 -8.61
C LEU A 55 -4.75 -8.80 -7.35
N LEU A 56 -3.55 -8.24 -7.47
CA LEU A 56 -2.71 -7.93 -6.33
C LEU A 56 -2.77 -6.43 -6.05
N ILE A 57 -3.00 -6.02 -4.82
CA ILE A 57 -2.89 -4.62 -4.38
C ILE A 57 -1.58 -4.46 -3.63
N ASP A 58 -0.68 -3.66 -4.20
CA ASP A 58 0.73 -3.52 -3.87
C ASP A 58 1.53 -4.84 -4.01
N ALA A 59 2.85 -4.78 -3.85
CA ALA A 59 3.73 -5.93 -4.01
C ALA A 59 4.81 -6.03 -2.91
N GLY A 60 4.87 -5.06 -2.00
CA GLY A 60 5.85 -5.07 -0.93
C GLY A 60 7.27 -4.70 -1.39
N PHE A 61 8.24 -5.04 -0.56
CA PHE A 61 9.65 -4.71 -0.77
C PHE A 61 10.33 -5.59 -1.83
N PRO A 62 11.41 -5.10 -2.46
CA PRO A 62 12.12 -5.85 -3.50
C PRO A 62 12.77 -7.14 -3.00
N HIS A 63 13.12 -7.22 -1.71
CA HIS A 63 13.77 -8.38 -1.10
C HIS A 63 12.78 -9.42 -0.53
N THR A 64 11.46 -9.15 -0.60
CA THR A 64 10.41 -10.06 -0.08
C THR A 64 9.68 -10.87 -1.16
N VAL A 65 10.13 -10.83 -2.42
CA VAL A 65 9.52 -11.57 -3.56
C VAL A 65 9.24 -13.04 -3.23
N HIS A 66 10.20 -13.72 -2.60
CA HIS A 66 10.08 -15.14 -2.24
C HIS A 66 8.99 -15.37 -1.17
N MET A 67 8.84 -14.45 -0.22
CA MET A 67 7.81 -14.53 0.82
C MET A 67 6.42 -14.32 0.21
N LEU A 68 6.26 -13.29 -0.62
CA LEU A 68 5.00 -13.03 -1.30
C LEU A 68 4.59 -14.21 -2.20
N THR A 69 5.53 -14.78 -2.94
CA THR A 69 5.31 -15.96 -3.76
C THR A 69 4.84 -17.15 -2.90
N GLU A 70 5.54 -17.44 -1.81
CA GLU A 70 5.19 -18.51 -0.87
C GLU A 70 3.80 -18.30 -0.25
N SER A 71 3.47 -17.06 0.14
CA SER A 71 2.16 -16.70 0.69
C SER A 71 1.03 -17.03 -0.28
N ILE A 72 1.19 -16.72 -1.56
CA ILE A 72 0.20 -17.00 -2.61
C ILE A 72 0.00 -18.50 -2.78
N TYR A 73 1.09 -19.28 -2.85
CA TYR A 73 1.01 -20.73 -2.95
C TYR A 73 0.36 -21.40 -1.73
N ARG A 74 0.63 -20.90 -0.51
CA ARG A 74 -0.01 -21.43 0.71
C ARG A 74 -1.51 -21.23 0.75
N LEU A 75 -2.03 -20.23 0.07
CA LEU A 75 -3.47 -20.04 -0.10
C LEU A 75 -4.08 -20.95 -1.18
N GLY A 76 -3.24 -21.69 -1.91
CA GLY A 76 -3.67 -22.57 -2.99
C GLY A 76 -3.81 -21.89 -4.36
N PHE A 77 -3.31 -20.64 -4.49
CA PHE A 77 -3.30 -19.91 -5.76
C PHE A 77 -1.95 -20.08 -6.49
N ASP A 78 -1.96 -19.92 -7.81
CA ASP A 78 -0.74 -19.84 -8.61
C ASP A 78 -0.43 -18.35 -8.90
N PRO A 79 0.78 -17.84 -8.58
CA PRO A 79 1.17 -16.48 -8.95
C PRO A 79 1.04 -16.15 -10.44
N LYS A 80 1.02 -17.15 -11.32
CA LYS A 80 0.77 -16.98 -12.76
C LYS A 80 -0.64 -16.51 -13.08
N ASP A 81 -1.58 -16.70 -12.15
CA ASP A 81 -2.96 -16.25 -12.31
C ASP A 81 -3.11 -14.77 -11.97
N ILE A 82 -2.08 -14.11 -11.45
CA ILE A 82 -2.07 -12.66 -11.24
C ILE A 82 -2.08 -11.97 -12.61
N ARG A 83 -3.17 -11.28 -12.90
CA ARG A 83 -3.32 -10.50 -14.14
C ARG A 83 -2.77 -9.09 -14.00
N MET A 84 -2.91 -8.51 -12.80
CA MET A 84 -2.52 -7.12 -12.55
C MET A 84 -2.03 -6.95 -11.12
N ILE A 85 -1.02 -6.08 -10.95
CA ILE A 85 -0.65 -5.47 -9.68
C ILE A 85 -1.10 -4.01 -9.73
N LEU A 86 -2.00 -3.63 -8.82
CA LEU A 86 -2.55 -2.30 -8.67
C LEU A 86 -1.85 -1.61 -7.49
N HIS A 87 -1.09 -0.57 -7.73
CA HIS A 87 -0.32 0.10 -6.70
C HIS A 87 -1.09 1.25 -6.07
N THR A 88 -1.01 1.35 -4.75
CA THR A 88 -1.63 2.43 -3.98
C THR A 88 -0.91 3.77 -4.21
N HIS A 89 0.42 3.73 -4.32
CA HIS A 89 1.27 4.91 -4.55
C HIS A 89 2.70 4.52 -4.96
N GLY A 90 3.49 5.52 -5.30
CA GLY A 90 4.83 5.37 -5.89
C GLY A 90 5.98 5.18 -4.90
N HIS A 91 5.79 4.59 -3.71
CA HIS A 91 6.90 4.25 -2.82
C HIS A 91 7.41 2.83 -3.06
N PHE A 92 8.71 2.65 -2.90
CA PHE A 92 9.40 1.41 -3.25
C PHE A 92 8.99 0.20 -2.39
N ASP A 93 8.50 0.42 -1.19
CA ASP A 93 7.97 -0.63 -0.30
C ASP A 93 6.57 -1.13 -0.73
N HIS A 94 5.96 -0.47 -1.72
CA HIS A 94 4.70 -0.88 -2.35
C HIS A 94 4.89 -1.47 -3.74
N PHE A 95 5.85 -0.95 -4.53
CA PHE A 95 6.13 -1.50 -5.87
C PHE A 95 7.40 -2.37 -5.95
N GLY A 96 8.14 -2.54 -4.88
CA GLY A 96 9.50 -3.09 -4.91
C GLY A 96 9.62 -4.47 -5.54
N ALA A 97 8.67 -5.37 -5.32
CA ALA A 97 8.67 -6.71 -5.91
C ALA A 97 8.02 -6.78 -7.31
N SER A 98 7.37 -5.71 -7.77
CA SER A 98 6.48 -5.73 -8.96
C SER A 98 7.20 -6.13 -10.24
N GLU A 99 8.39 -5.58 -10.51
CA GLU A 99 9.15 -5.94 -11.71
C GLU A 99 9.56 -7.42 -11.70
N SER A 100 9.87 -7.97 -10.52
CA SER A 100 10.17 -9.40 -10.40
C SER A 100 8.94 -10.25 -10.69
N PHE A 101 7.77 -9.86 -10.17
CA PHE A 101 6.51 -10.55 -10.45
C PHE A 101 6.15 -10.49 -11.95
N ARG A 102 6.28 -9.32 -12.57
CA ARG A 102 6.04 -9.18 -14.01
C ARG A 102 6.96 -10.09 -14.83
N ARG A 103 8.25 -10.14 -14.52
CA ARG A 103 9.21 -11.00 -15.24
C ARG A 103 8.98 -12.48 -15.02
N LEU A 104 8.59 -12.88 -13.81
CA LEU A 104 8.38 -14.29 -13.48
C LEU A 104 7.02 -14.81 -13.93
N TYR A 105 5.98 -13.97 -13.87
CA TYR A 105 4.60 -14.41 -13.98
C TYR A 105 3.79 -13.69 -15.07
N GLY A 106 4.30 -12.60 -15.64
CA GLY A 106 3.69 -11.94 -16.79
C GLY A 106 2.53 -11.00 -16.46
N CYS A 107 2.37 -10.59 -15.19
CA CYS A 107 1.31 -9.67 -14.77
C CYS A 107 1.55 -8.25 -15.31
N SER A 108 0.49 -7.47 -15.51
CA SER A 108 0.56 -6.04 -15.80
C SER A 108 0.72 -5.22 -14.51
N LEU A 109 1.34 -4.05 -14.60
CA LEU A 109 1.55 -3.12 -13.49
C LEU A 109 0.73 -1.86 -13.72
N ALA A 110 -0.05 -1.45 -12.72
CA ALA A 110 -0.88 -0.25 -12.77
C ALA A 110 -0.52 0.71 -11.63
N LEU A 111 -0.40 1.99 -11.93
CA LEU A 111 -0.16 3.08 -10.98
C LEU A 111 -0.92 4.31 -11.45
N SER A 112 -1.24 5.24 -10.54
CA SER A 112 -1.79 6.54 -10.95
C SER A 112 -0.85 7.23 -11.94
N ARG A 113 -1.42 7.93 -12.93
CA ARG A 113 -0.63 8.74 -13.88
C ARG A 113 0.26 9.73 -13.13
N THR A 114 -0.30 10.40 -12.13
CA THR A 114 0.40 11.41 -11.33
C THR A 114 1.64 10.84 -10.65
N ASP A 115 1.55 9.68 -10.00
CA ASP A 115 2.72 9.08 -9.34
C ASP A 115 3.70 8.47 -10.36
N ALA A 116 3.23 7.95 -11.49
CA ALA A 116 4.12 7.46 -12.54
C ALA A 116 4.97 8.62 -13.12
N GLU A 117 4.36 9.75 -13.44
CA GLU A 117 5.04 10.96 -13.89
C GLU A 117 5.93 11.56 -12.79
N TRP A 118 5.52 11.46 -11.53
CA TRP A 118 6.31 11.90 -10.37
C TRP A 118 7.60 11.09 -10.23
N LEU A 119 7.54 9.78 -10.38
CA LEU A 119 8.71 8.88 -10.30
C LEU A 119 9.72 9.10 -11.45
N GLU A 120 9.29 9.64 -12.59
CA GLU A 120 10.16 9.95 -13.72
C GLU A 120 10.99 11.22 -13.52
N LYS A 121 10.57 12.13 -12.62
CA LYS A 121 11.20 13.45 -12.45
C LYS A 121 12.60 13.38 -11.83
N GLU A 122 12.76 12.58 -10.79
CA GLU A 122 13.94 12.61 -9.94
C GLU A 122 14.29 11.20 -9.43
N PRO A 123 15.49 10.67 -9.73
CA PRO A 123 15.99 9.45 -9.12
C PRO A 123 16.08 9.61 -7.59
N GLY A 124 15.39 8.82 -6.84
CA GLY A 124 15.38 8.87 -5.39
C GLY A 124 14.16 9.52 -4.78
N ILE A 125 13.31 10.16 -5.57
CA ILE A 125 12.03 10.67 -5.11
C ILE A 125 11.21 9.52 -4.51
N GLY A 126 10.39 9.80 -3.49
CA GLY A 126 9.58 8.76 -2.86
C GLY A 126 10.38 7.59 -2.29
N LEU A 127 11.62 7.81 -1.85
CA LEU A 127 12.55 6.81 -1.36
C LEU A 127 13.03 5.81 -2.42
N THR A 128 12.80 6.07 -3.71
CA THR A 128 13.21 5.16 -4.80
C THR A 128 14.73 4.91 -4.83
N ALA A 129 15.54 5.87 -4.38
CA ALA A 129 16.99 5.69 -4.22
C ALA A 129 17.36 4.60 -3.18
N MET A 130 16.42 4.18 -2.32
CA MET A 130 16.63 3.07 -1.39
C MET A 130 16.59 1.72 -2.10
N CYS A 131 15.94 1.63 -3.26
CA CYS A 131 15.83 0.38 -4.02
C CYS A 131 17.19 -0.26 -4.28
N ASP A 132 18.17 0.52 -4.74
CA ASP A 132 19.51 0.01 -5.04
C ASP A 132 20.27 -0.51 -3.81
N VAL A 133 19.89 -0.05 -2.63
CA VAL A 133 20.51 -0.45 -1.36
C VAL A 133 19.96 -1.77 -0.87
N VAL A 134 18.63 -1.94 -0.94
CA VAL A 134 17.95 -3.16 -0.46
C VAL A 134 17.99 -4.27 -1.49
N SER A 135 18.03 -3.93 -2.77
CA SER A 135 18.18 -4.90 -3.87
C SER A 135 18.72 -4.24 -5.12
N PRO A 136 19.87 -4.69 -5.65
CA PRO A 136 20.39 -4.20 -6.93
C PRO A 136 19.46 -4.46 -8.11
N LEU A 137 18.49 -5.37 -7.97
CA LEU A 137 17.49 -5.69 -8.98
C LEU A 137 16.26 -4.79 -8.91
N CYS A 138 16.07 -4.06 -7.82
CA CYS A 138 14.98 -3.11 -7.70
C CYS A 138 15.24 -1.90 -8.60
N ARG A 139 14.25 -1.60 -9.41
CA ARG A 139 14.18 -0.40 -10.25
C ARG A 139 12.74 0.10 -10.23
N VAL A 140 12.55 1.37 -10.45
CA VAL A 140 11.22 1.89 -10.77
C VAL A 140 10.76 1.19 -12.05
N PRO A 141 9.68 0.41 -12.01
CA PRO A 141 9.19 -0.28 -13.18
C PRO A 141 8.53 0.71 -14.16
N SER A 142 8.44 0.34 -15.42
CA SER A 142 7.47 0.96 -16.31
C SER A 142 6.09 0.42 -15.98
N PHE A 143 5.09 1.29 -15.93
CA PHE A 143 3.71 0.87 -15.66
C PHE A 143 2.97 0.66 -16.98
N ASP A 144 2.29 -0.50 -17.10
CA ASP A 144 1.58 -0.89 -18.31
C ASP A 144 0.23 -0.16 -18.40
N ARG A 145 -0.33 0.24 -17.25
CA ARG A 145 -1.57 1.01 -17.14
C ARG A 145 -1.39 2.20 -16.21
N LEU A 146 -1.71 3.38 -16.72
CA LEU A 146 -1.79 4.61 -15.95
C LEU A 146 -3.26 4.85 -15.58
N ILE A 147 -3.54 5.00 -14.29
CA ILE A 147 -4.88 5.17 -13.75
C ILE A 147 -5.18 6.65 -13.68
N GLU A 148 -6.33 7.04 -14.22
CA GLU A 148 -6.86 8.40 -14.12
C GLU A 148 -7.69 8.59 -12.84
N ASP A 149 -7.83 9.83 -12.40
CA ASP A 149 -8.62 10.18 -11.22
C ASP A 149 -10.08 9.76 -11.36
N GLY A 150 -10.58 8.99 -10.38
CA GLY A 150 -11.96 8.49 -10.39
C GLY A 150 -12.21 7.33 -11.35
N GLU A 151 -11.17 6.75 -11.93
CA GLU A 151 -11.29 5.60 -12.81
C GLU A 151 -11.75 4.36 -12.04
N ASN A 152 -12.56 3.52 -12.69
CA ASN A 152 -12.93 2.19 -12.20
C ASN A 152 -12.15 1.11 -12.95
N ILE A 153 -11.53 0.19 -12.21
CA ILE A 153 -10.86 -0.98 -12.77
C ILE A 153 -11.75 -2.20 -12.52
N THR A 154 -12.24 -2.81 -13.59
CA THR A 154 -13.04 -4.04 -13.51
C THR A 154 -12.22 -5.23 -13.97
N MET A 155 -12.20 -6.29 -13.14
CA MET A 155 -11.62 -7.57 -13.46
C MET A 155 -12.52 -8.69 -12.88
N GLY A 156 -12.99 -9.57 -13.72
CA GLY A 156 -13.98 -10.60 -13.34
C GLY A 156 -15.24 -9.98 -12.72
N ASN A 157 -15.55 -10.38 -11.49
CA ASN A 157 -16.70 -9.90 -10.73
C ASN A 157 -16.36 -8.75 -9.74
N ILE A 158 -15.13 -8.25 -9.77
CA ILE A 158 -14.67 -7.16 -8.90
C ILE A 158 -14.51 -5.88 -9.73
N THR A 159 -15.05 -4.78 -9.21
CA THR A 159 -14.78 -3.43 -9.70
C THR A 159 -14.14 -2.62 -8.57
N VAL A 160 -12.93 -2.13 -8.81
CA VAL A 160 -12.21 -1.25 -7.91
C VAL A 160 -12.43 0.20 -8.32
N GLU A 161 -13.05 0.99 -7.46
CA GLU A 161 -13.16 2.44 -7.56
C GLU A 161 -11.82 3.03 -7.11
N CYS A 162 -11.13 3.77 -7.98
CA CYS A 162 -9.83 4.38 -7.72
C CYS A 162 -10.01 5.89 -7.51
N LEU A 163 -9.85 6.37 -6.29
CA LEU A 163 -10.02 7.78 -5.95
C LEU A 163 -8.70 8.42 -5.55
N PRO A 164 -8.37 9.62 -6.08
CA PRO A 164 -7.15 10.31 -5.72
C PRO A 164 -7.20 10.79 -4.26
N ILE A 165 -6.09 10.58 -3.56
CA ILE A 165 -5.86 11.06 -2.20
C ILE A 165 -4.46 11.70 -2.11
N PRO A 166 -4.21 12.78 -2.87
CA PRO A 166 -2.90 13.42 -2.87
C PRO A 166 -2.47 13.83 -1.45
N GLY A 167 -1.18 13.76 -1.21
CA GLY A 167 -0.57 14.10 0.08
C GLY A 167 0.67 13.27 0.31
N HIS A 168 0.51 12.03 0.78
CA HIS A 168 1.63 11.11 1.05
C HIS A 168 2.57 10.93 -0.15
N THR A 169 2.00 10.81 -1.34
CA THR A 169 2.59 11.12 -2.64
C THR A 169 1.60 11.98 -3.42
N PRO A 170 2.03 12.68 -4.49
CA PRO A 170 1.11 13.49 -5.29
C PRO A 170 -0.03 12.70 -5.93
N GLY A 171 0.21 11.43 -6.27
CA GLY A 171 -0.73 10.56 -6.96
C GLY A 171 -1.23 9.37 -6.14
N ALA A 172 -1.11 9.41 -4.80
CA ALA A 172 -1.65 8.35 -3.96
C ALA A 172 -3.14 8.14 -4.20
N MET A 173 -3.57 6.86 -4.16
CA MET A 173 -4.95 6.43 -4.44
C MET A 173 -5.58 5.73 -3.24
N ALA A 174 -6.87 5.97 -3.02
CA ALA A 174 -7.72 5.13 -2.22
C ALA A 174 -8.50 4.17 -3.13
N PHE A 175 -8.66 2.93 -2.68
CA PHE A 175 -9.37 1.89 -3.42
C PHE A 175 -10.59 1.42 -2.66
N PHE A 176 -11.72 1.31 -3.37
CA PHE A 176 -12.97 0.79 -2.80
C PHE A 176 -13.54 -0.28 -3.70
N MET A 177 -14.07 -1.36 -3.12
CA MET A 177 -14.70 -2.43 -3.88
C MET A 177 -15.78 -3.11 -3.05
N ASP A 178 -16.86 -3.55 -3.71
CA ASP A 178 -17.88 -4.38 -3.10
C ASP A 178 -17.46 -5.83 -3.24
N VAL A 179 -17.45 -6.55 -2.12
CA VAL A 179 -16.98 -7.94 -2.04
C VAL A 179 -17.99 -8.82 -1.31
N SER A 180 -18.18 -10.05 -1.78
CA SER A 180 -19.16 -10.97 -1.21
C SER A 180 -18.48 -12.23 -0.65
N ASP A 181 -18.97 -12.70 0.50
CA ASP A 181 -18.61 -14.01 1.06
C ASP A 181 -19.60 -15.12 0.65
N GLY A 182 -20.58 -14.78 -0.21
CA GLY A 182 -21.66 -15.65 -0.67
C GLY A 182 -22.97 -15.49 0.11
N GLU A 183 -22.92 -14.89 1.30
CA GLU A 183 -24.09 -14.61 2.14
C GLU A 183 -24.44 -13.13 2.15
N ARG A 184 -23.43 -12.27 2.19
CA ARG A 184 -23.56 -10.81 2.25
C ARG A 184 -22.52 -10.14 1.38
N THR A 185 -22.82 -8.93 0.94
CA THR A 185 -21.88 -8.06 0.22
C THR A 185 -21.51 -6.89 1.12
N LEU A 186 -20.22 -6.65 1.30
CA LEU A 186 -19.66 -5.60 2.12
C LEU A 186 -18.73 -4.70 1.31
N ARG A 187 -18.62 -3.45 1.73
CA ARG A 187 -17.72 -2.47 1.11
C ARG A 187 -16.33 -2.56 1.73
N ALA A 188 -15.34 -3.01 0.97
CA ALA A 188 -13.94 -2.93 1.35
C ALA A 188 -13.35 -1.58 0.93
N GLY A 189 -12.47 -1.01 1.77
CA GLY A 189 -11.79 0.25 1.49
C GLY A 189 -10.35 0.27 1.96
N LEU A 190 -9.46 0.89 1.19
CA LEU A 190 -8.04 1.05 1.48
C LEU A 190 -7.63 2.50 1.24
N PHE A 191 -6.95 3.12 2.21
CA PHE A 191 -6.31 4.45 2.08
C PHE A 191 -4.84 4.24 1.75
N GLY A 192 -4.43 4.65 0.56
CA GLY A 192 -3.17 4.22 -0.06
C GLY A 192 -1.88 4.85 0.46
N GLY A 193 -1.91 5.73 1.47
CA GLY A 193 -0.68 6.28 2.03
C GLY A 193 -0.93 7.23 3.20
N ALA A 194 -0.37 6.91 4.37
CA ALA A 194 -0.55 7.67 5.60
C ALA A 194 0.76 7.91 6.38
N GLY A 195 1.90 7.71 5.74
CA GLY A 195 3.22 7.97 6.33
C GLY A 195 3.52 9.46 6.42
N LYS A 196 3.97 9.93 7.59
CA LYS A 196 4.24 11.37 7.84
C LYS A 196 5.59 11.83 7.30
N GLY A 197 6.55 10.93 7.13
CA GLY A 197 7.93 11.27 6.78
C GLY A 197 8.06 12.01 5.45
N SER A 198 7.34 11.56 4.43
CA SER A 198 7.34 12.17 3.08
C SER A 198 6.79 13.61 3.07
N LEU A 199 6.06 13.99 4.10
CA LEU A 199 5.50 15.35 4.26
C LEU A 199 6.27 16.20 5.29
N SER A 200 7.48 15.79 5.69
CA SER A 200 8.38 16.67 6.45
C SER A 200 8.88 17.82 5.57
N VAL A 201 9.12 18.99 6.20
CA VAL A 201 9.68 20.15 5.49
C VAL A 201 11.02 19.79 4.85
N ALA A 202 11.86 19.00 5.54
CA ALA A 202 13.14 18.57 4.99
C ALA A 202 12.99 17.75 3.71
N GLU A 203 12.06 16.78 3.68
CA GLU A 203 11.88 15.90 2.53
C GLU A 203 11.25 16.63 1.36
N LEU A 204 10.17 17.39 1.60
CA LEU A 204 9.54 18.22 0.57
C LEU A 204 10.55 19.23 -0.05
N THR A 205 11.39 19.86 0.78
CA THR A 205 12.43 20.77 0.28
C THR A 205 13.51 20.03 -0.51
N MET A 206 13.95 18.87 -0.04
CA MET A 206 15.00 18.07 -0.66
C MET A 206 14.63 17.64 -2.09
N PHE A 207 13.38 17.24 -2.29
CA PHE A 207 12.88 16.77 -3.57
C PHE A 207 12.17 17.86 -4.38
N ASN A 208 12.22 19.11 -3.92
CA ASN A 208 11.54 20.24 -4.55
C ASN A 208 10.03 19.99 -4.74
N GLU A 209 9.41 19.35 -3.77
CA GLU A 209 7.98 19.10 -3.76
C GLU A 209 7.21 20.25 -3.11
N PRO A 210 5.98 20.54 -3.55
CA PRO A 210 5.21 21.65 -3.04
C PRO A 210 4.73 21.42 -1.60
N MET A 211 4.86 22.43 -0.74
CA MET A 211 4.35 22.41 0.64
C MET A 211 2.83 22.20 0.70
N SER A 212 2.10 22.49 -0.41
CA SER A 212 0.66 22.24 -0.51
C SER A 212 0.28 20.77 -0.38
N LEU A 213 1.20 19.81 -0.56
CA LEU A 213 0.94 18.38 -0.31
C LEU A 213 0.50 18.12 1.14
N ARG A 214 0.92 18.96 2.10
CA ARG A 214 0.45 18.90 3.49
C ARG A 214 -1.05 19.21 3.59
N ASP A 215 -1.50 20.25 2.88
CA ASP A 215 -2.91 20.64 2.83
C ASP A 215 -3.72 19.62 2.00
N ASP A 216 -3.12 19.07 0.93
CA ASP A 216 -3.73 18.03 0.11
C ASP A 216 -4.03 16.78 0.95
N MET A 217 -3.08 16.38 1.82
CA MET A 217 -3.28 15.26 2.73
C MET A 217 -4.49 15.47 3.66
N LEU A 218 -4.63 16.65 4.25
CA LEU A 218 -5.76 16.95 5.12
C LEU A 218 -7.08 16.95 4.36
N ARG A 219 -7.11 17.52 3.14
CA ARG A 219 -8.28 17.47 2.26
C ARG A 219 -8.65 16.05 1.84
N SER A 220 -7.66 15.22 1.54
CA SER A 220 -7.87 13.81 1.19
C SER A 220 -8.52 13.04 2.34
N LEU A 221 -8.08 13.27 3.59
CA LEU A 221 -8.68 12.68 4.77
C LEU A 221 -10.13 13.12 4.96
N ASP A 222 -10.44 14.43 4.74
CA ASP A 222 -11.81 14.96 4.84
C ASP A 222 -12.73 14.36 3.77
N THR A 223 -12.25 14.29 2.53
CA THR A 223 -13.03 13.72 1.42
C THR A 223 -13.34 12.25 1.64
N MET A 224 -12.37 11.49 2.13
CA MET A 224 -12.54 10.06 2.41
C MET A 224 -13.41 9.78 3.65
N ALA A 225 -13.60 10.75 4.54
CA ALA A 225 -14.51 10.62 5.68
C ALA A 225 -15.99 10.48 5.28
N GLU A 226 -16.36 10.86 4.06
CA GLU A 226 -17.71 10.70 3.51
C GLU A 226 -17.98 9.27 2.98
N LYS A 227 -16.93 8.44 2.84
CA LYS A 227 -17.08 7.07 2.32
C LYS A 227 -17.42 6.09 3.44
N HIS A 228 -18.40 5.22 3.14
CA HIS A 228 -18.70 4.08 3.98
C HIS A 228 -17.75 2.91 3.67
N VAL A 229 -17.24 2.26 4.71
CA VAL A 229 -16.37 1.08 4.61
C VAL A 229 -16.72 0.10 5.72
N ASP A 230 -17.05 -1.15 5.37
CA ASP A 230 -17.31 -2.24 6.31
C ASP A 230 -16.02 -3.01 6.66
N VAL A 231 -15.13 -3.17 5.66
CA VAL A 231 -13.87 -3.92 5.76
C VAL A 231 -12.72 -2.99 5.40
N MET A 232 -12.10 -2.39 6.40
CA MET A 232 -10.93 -1.55 6.19
C MET A 232 -9.69 -2.40 5.93
N LEU A 233 -9.04 -2.15 4.79
CA LEU A 233 -7.72 -2.69 4.45
C LEU A 233 -6.64 -1.67 4.82
N GLY A 234 -5.51 -2.13 5.36
CA GLY A 234 -4.34 -1.28 5.58
C GLY A 234 -3.37 -1.37 4.42
N ASN A 235 -2.58 -0.32 4.15
CA ASN A 235 -1.36 -0.43 3.35
C ASN A 235 -0.14 -0.73 4.23
N HIS A 236 -0.22 -0.43 5.54
CA HIS A 236 0.67 -0.95 6.58
C HIS A 236 -0.16 -1.57 7.71
N PRO A 237 0.35 -2.61 8.40
CA PRO A 237 -0.44 -3.34 9.41
C PRO A 237 -0.98 -2.47 10.56
N ALA A 238 -0.30 -1.37 10.87
CA ALA A 238 -0.73 -0.45 11.92
C ALA A 238 -1.95 0.42 11.55
N ASN A 239 -2.30 0.52 10.25
CA ASN A 239 -3.41 1.38 9.80
C ASN A 239 -4.76 0.88 10.30
N ASN A 240 -4.99 -0.42 10.25
CA ASN A 240 -6.25 -1.07 10.62
C ASN A 240 -6.07 -2.15 11.69
N ASP A 241 -4.94 -2.17 12.41
CA ASP A 241 -4.63 -3.22 13.38
C ASP A 241 -4.67 -4.64 12.75
N THR A 242 -4.10 -4.81 11.56
CA THR A 242 -4.11 -6.09 10.82
C THR A 242 -3.67 -7.27 11.70
N LEU A 243 -2.60 -7.11 12.47
CA LEU A 243 -2.05 -8.20 13.29
C LEU A 243 -2.96 -8.55 14.45
N GLY A 244 -3.49 -7.56 15.18
CA GLY A 244 -4.43 -7.79 16.26
C GLY A 244 -5.76 -8.37 15.76
N ARG A 245 -6.26 -7.94 14.59
CA ARG A 245 -7.43 -8.55 13.94
C ARG A 245 -7.16 -10.01 13.57
N ARG A 246 -5.97 -10.32 13.05
CA ARG A 246 -5.58 -11.70 12.76
C ARG A 246 -5.54 -12.57 14.03
N GLU A 247 -5.02 -12.06 15.14
CA GLU A 247 -5.02 -12.76 16.44
C GLU A 247 -6.44 -13.05 16.90
N ARG A 248 -7.37 -12.09 16.81
CA ARG A 248 -8.79 -12.31 17.14
C ARG A 248 -9.44 -13.35 16.23
N GLN A 249 -9.14 -13.30 14.94
CA GLN A 249 -9.61 -14.31 13.98
C GLN A 249 -9.11 -15.71 14.35
N LEU A 250 -7.83 -15.86 14.73
CA LEU A 250 -7.26 -17.11 15.21
C LEU A 250 -7.89 -17.60 16.53
N ALA A 251 -8.34 -16.67 17.36
CA ALA A 251 -9.11 -16.96 18.58
C ALA A 251 -10.58 -17.32 18.32
N GLY A 252 -11.02 -17.34 17.05
CA GLY A 252 -12.36 -17.78 16.65
C GLY A 252 -13.36 -16.66 16.33
N GLU A 253 -12.93 -15.39 16.32
CA GLU A 253 -13.78 -14.27 15.90
C GLU A 253 -13.94 -14.29 14.37
N LYS A 254 -15.11 -14.67 13.87
CA LYS A 254 -15.36 -14.85 12.43
C LYS A 254 -15.26 -13.56 11.62
N ASP A 255 -15.71 -12.45 12.22
CA ASP A 255 -15.80 -11.13 11.59
C ASP A 255 -14.72 -10.15 12.08
N ALA A 256 -13.56 -10.66 12.51
CA ALA A 256 -12.47 -9.84 13.06
C ALA A 256 -12.03 -8.66 12.17
N PHE A 257 -12.27 -8.75 10.86
CA PHE A 257 -11.95 -7.70 9.88
C PHE A 257 -13.16 -6.87 9.46
N VAL A 258 -14.38 -7.21 9.88
CA VAL A 258 -15.60 -6.44 9.61
C VAL A 258 -15.85 -5.47 10.75
N ASP A 259 -15.61 -4.20 10.49
CA ASP A 259 -15.72 -3.15 11.51
C ASP A 259 -15.94 -1.79 10.82
N PRO A 260 -17.20 -1.36 10.67
CA PRO A 260 -17.52 -0.09 10.04
C PRO A 260 -16.96 1.14 10.77
N GLU A 261 -16.61 1.01 12.06
CA GLU A 261 -16.04 2.11 12.83
C GLU A 261 -14.51 2.26 12.61
N ALA A 262 -13.85 1.24 12.04
CA ALA A 262 -12.41 1.29 11.81
C ALA A 262 -12.00 2.41 10.84
N TRP A 263 -12.75 2.60 9.75
CA TRP A 263 -12.46 3.61 8.73
C TRP A 263 -12.56 5.04 9.28
N PRO A 264 -13.67 5.49 9.87
CA PRO A 264 -13.75 6.83 10.44
C PRO A 264 -12.77 7.05 11.60
N ALA A 265 -12.53 6.03 12.41
CA ALA A 265 -11.55 6.11 13.51
C ALA A 265 -10.12 6.29 12.98
N PHE A 266 -9.73 5.55 11.93
CA PHE A 266 -8.45 5.70 11.27
C PHE A 266 -8.26 7.11 10.69
N LEU A 267 -9.23 7.61 9.92
CA LEU A 267 -9.15 8.94 9.30
C LEU A 267 -9.04 10.05 10.35
N LYS A 268 -9.87 9.99 11.40
CA LYS A 268 -9.84 10.96 12.50
C LYS A 268 -8.49 10.94 13.23
N LYS A 269 -7.99 9.76 13.55
CA LYS A 269 -6.68 9.59 14.21
C LYS A 269 -5.56 10.12 13.32
N THR A 270 -5.54 9.73 12.05
CA THR A 270 -4.52 10.13 11.08
C THR A 270 -4.51 11.64 10.89
N ARG A 271 -5.69 12.28 10.77
CA ARG A 271 -5.80 13.74 10.69
C ARG A 271 -5.16 14.44 11.89
N ALA A 272 -5.53 14.03 13.10
CA ALA A 272 -4.99 14.62 14.33
C ALA A 272 -3.46 14.43 14.44
N GLU A 273 -2.95 13.28 13.98
CA GLU A 273 -1.52 13.00 13.94
C GLU A 273 -0.77 13.87 12.92
N PHE A 274 -1.35 14.16 11.74
CA PHE A 274 -0.77 15.06 10.76
C PHE A 274 -0.80 16.52 11.23
N GLU A 275 -1.92 16.99 11.76
CA GLU A 275 -2.02 18.34 12.32
C GLU A 275 -0.96 18.60 13.40
N LYS A 276 -0.81 17.64 14.31
CA LYS A 276 0.26 17.70 15.34
C LYS A 276 1.65 17.67 14.72
N TYR A 277 1.89 16.75 13.76
CA TYR A 277 3.18 16.63 13.09
C TYR A 277 3.58 17.91 12.34
N TYR A 278 2.63 18.59 11.70
CA TYR A 278 2.90 19.83 10.99
C TYR A 278 3.26 20.99 11.91
N LEU A 279 2.74 21.02 13.14
CA LEU A 279 3.09 22.01 14.17
C LEU A 279 4.46 21.72 14.82
N GLU A 280 4.82 20.45 14.94
CA GLU A 280 6.01 19.99 15.67
C GLU A 280 7.07 19.39 14.72
N ASP A 281 7.05 19.74 13.44
CA ASP A 281 7.91 19.11 12.42
C ASP A 281 9.38 19.10 12.87
N PRO A 282 9.98 17.92 13.12
CA PRO A 282 11.32 17.81 13.69
C PRO A 282 12.42 18.21 12.71
N SER A 283 12.06 18.53 11.48
CA SER A 283 13.00 18.91 10.41
C SER A 283 13.14 20.43 10.24
N VAL A 284 12.34 21.21 10.97
CA VAL A 284 12.38 22.68 11.00
C VAL A 284 13.31 23.18 12.07
#